data_14517be394805dea759e0dfbc238a94a
#
_entry.id   14517be394805dea759e0dfbc238a94a
#
_cell.length_a   1.000
_cell.length_b   1.000
_cell.length_c   1.000
_cell.angle_alpha   90.00
_cell.angle_beta   90.00
_cell.angle_gamma   90.00
#
_symmetry.space_group_name_H-M   'P 1'
#
loop_
_entity.id
_entity.type
_entity.pdbx_description
1 polymer ?
#
loop_
_entity_poly.entity_id
_entity_poly.type
_entity_poly.pdbx_seq_one_letter_code
_entity_poly.pdbx_strand_id
1 'polypeptide(L)'
;MVKVTPAHDFNDYAVSQRHGLAAINILTDDAKINDAAPEKYRGLDRYEARKAVLADLEAAGLLIETKKHKLQVPRGDRTGQVIEPYLTWQWFVKMDGLAARGLELVESGKVRFVPE
;
A
#
# COMPACT_ATOMS: atom_id res chain seq x y z
N MET A 1 -3.39 -10.18 19.39
CA MET A 1 -3.78 -8.87 18.84
C MET A 1 -3.38 -8.81 17.38
N VAL A 2 -4.19 -8.26 16.50
CA VAL A 2 -3.87 -8.04 15.08
C VAL A 2 -3.89 -6.54 14.81
N LYS A 3 -2.89 -6.02 14.10
CA LYS A 3 -2.91 -4.65 13.57
C LYS A 3 -3.47 -4.67 12.16
N VAL A 4 -4.17 -3.62 11.76
CA VAL A 4 -4.68 -3.40 10.40
C VAL A 4 -4.28 -1.98 9.98
N THR A 5 -3.48 -1.87 8.91
CA THR A 5 -2.93 -0.60 8.43
C THR A 5 -3.29 -0.35 6.96
N PRO A 6 -4.52 0.07 6.67
CA PRO A 6 -5.06 0.15 5.31
C PRO A 6 -4.28 1.05 4.36
N ALA A 7 -3.64 2.10 4.88
CA ALA A 7 -2.87 3.03 4.05
C ALA A 7 -1.54 2.45 3.53
N HIS A 8 -1.03 1.36 4.13
CA HIS A 8 0.31 0.84 3.86
C HIS A 8 0.36 -0.67 3.60
N ASP A 9 -0.78 -1.31 3.36
CA ASP A 9 -0.87 -2.74 3.02
C ASP A 9 -2.12 -2.99 2.16
N PHE A 10 -1.94 -3.67 1.02
CA PHE A 10 -3.03 -3.92 0.06
C PHE A 10 -4.12 -4.83 0.63
N ASN A 11 -3.76 -5.85 1.43
CA ASN A 11 -4.73 -6.73 2.05
C ASN A 11 -5.52 -6.01 3.14
N ASP A 12 -4.83 -5.22 3.97
CA ASP A 12 -5.44 -4.39 5.00
C ASP A 12 -6.37 -3.32 4.37
N TYR A 13 -6.01 -2.78 3.21
CA TYR A 13 -6.88 -1.88 2.46
C TYR A 13 -8.19 -2.56 2.04
N ALA A 14 -8.11 -3.78 1.48
CA ALA A 14 -9.29 -4.55 1.11
C ALA A 14 -10.17 -4.89 2.34
N VAL A 15 -9.56 -5.19 3.49
CA VAL A 15 -10.26 -5.37 4.77
C VAL A 15 -10.97 -4.08 5.18
N SER A 16 -10.30 -2.94 5.07
CA SER A 16 -10.88 -1.65 5.45
C SER A 16 -12.11 -1.31 4.63
N GLN A 17 -12.10 -1.60 3.32
CA GLN A 17 -13.25 -1.38 2.45
C GLN A 17 -14.48 -2.20 2.87
N ARG A 18 -14.26 -3.45 3.30
CA ARG A 18 -15.34 -4.34 3.77
C ARG A 18 -15.91 -3.94 5.14
N HIS A 19 -15.09 -3.36 5.99
CA HIS A 19 -15.43 -3.07 7.39
C HIS A 19 -15.54 -1.59 7.73
N GLY A 20 -15.41 -0.69 6.75
CA GLY A 20 -15.51 0.75 6.97
C GLY A 20 -14.41 1.32 7.89
N LEU A 21 -13.20 0.73 7.87
CA LEU A 21 -12.10 1.20 8.70
C LEU A 21 -11.41 2.41 8.08
N ALA A 22 -10.98 3.36 8.90
CA ALA A 22 -10.24 4.53 8.45
C ALA A 22 -8.85 4.14 7.94
N ALA A 23 -8.44 4.70 6.80
CA ALA A 23 -7.09 4.58 6.28
C ALA A 23 -6.25 5.78 6.76
N ILE A 24 -5.41 5.56 7.76
CA ILE A 24 -4.53 6.60 8.31
C ILE A 24 -3.16 6.46 7.68
N ASN A 25 -2.78 7.44 6.84
CA ASN A 25 -1.44 7.51 6.28
C ASN A 25 -0.48 8.09 7.31
N ILE A 26 0.57 7.34 7.66
CA ILE A 26 1.61 7.74 8.63
C ILE A 26 2.98 8.00 7.98
N LEU A 27 3.07 7.91 6.66
CA LEU A 27 4.32 8.14 5.92
C LEU A 27 4.26 9.43 5.11
N THR A 28 5.41 10.02 4.89
CA THR A 28 5.68 11.06 3.90
C THR A 28 6.07 10.44 2.56
N ASP A 29 6.22 11.24 1.51
CA ASP A 29 6.63 10.79 0.17
C ASP A 29 8.02 10.13 0.15
N ASP A 30 8.89 10.52 1.09
CA ASP A 30 10.22 9.94 1.28
C ASP A 30 10.27 8.83 2.34
N ALA A 31 9.10 8.29 2.69
CA ALA A 31 8.92 7.18 3.62
C ALA A 31 9.44 7.44 5.05
N LYS A 32 9.36 8.68 5.51
CA LYS A 32 9.51 9.05 6.91
C LYS A 32 8.17 9.10 7.61
N ILE A 33 8.19 9.05 8.92
CA ILE A 33 6.98 9.15 9.74
C ILE A 33 6.46 10.59 9.72
N ASN A 34 5.19 10.76 9.37
CA ASN A 34 4.53 12.07 9.27
C ASN A 34 3.86 12.51 10.59
N ASP A 35 3.19 13.67 10.55
CA ASP A 35 2.55 14.29 11.73
C ASP A 35 1.29 13.58 12.24
N ALA A 36 0.75 12.61 11.50
CA ALA A 36 -0.37 11.78 11.96
C ALA A 36 0.07 10.73 12.99
N ALA A 37 1.37 10.45 13.10
CA ALA A 37 1.93 9.56 14.09
C ALA A 37 2.20 10.28 15.44
N PRO A 38 2.39 9.54 16.54
CA PRO A 38 2.81 10.11 17.83
C PRO A 38 4.10 10.92 17.68
N GLU A 39 4.17 12.06 18.37
CA GLU A 39 5.23 13.07 18.24
C GLU A 39 6.64 12.48 18.32
N LYS A 40 6.88 11.56 19.23
CA LYS A 40 8.18 10.92 19.44
C LYS A 40 8.73 10.14 18.24
N TYR A 41 7.89 9.81 17.26
CA TYR A 41 8.32 9.07 16.06
C TYR A 41 8.36 9.93 14.81
N ARG A 42 7.81 11.15 14.83
CA ARG A 42 7.72 12.05 13.68
C ARG A 42 9.09 12.36 13.09
N GLY A 43 9.17 12.38 11.78
CA GLY A 43 10.40 12.67 11.04
C GLY A 43 11.42 11.55 11.02
N LEU A 44 11.24 10.46 11.78
CA LEU A 44 12.12 9.30 11.71
C LEU A 44 11.95 8.56 10.39
N ASP A 45 13.06 8.04 9.86
CA ASP A 45 13.00 7.03 8.79
C ASP A 45 12.20 5.81 9.28
N ARG A 46 11.45 5.16 8.38
CA ARG A 46 10.60 4.02 8.73
C ARG A 46 11.32 2.88 9.46
N TYR A 47 12.59 2.64 9.15
CA TYR A 47 13.37 1.59 9.81
C TYR A 47 13.83 2.01 11.21
N GLU A 48 14.17 3.29 11.40
CA GLU A 48 14.47 3.85 12.71
C GLU A 48 13.22 3.90 13.59
N ALA A 49 12.09 4.31 13.04
CA ALA A 49 10.80 4.27 13.73
C ALA A 49 10.44 2.85 14.19
N ARG A 50 10.68 1.83 13.34
CA ARG A 50 10.45 0.42 13.71
C ARG A 50 11.27 0.02 14.93
N LYS A 51 12.56 0.38 14.98
CA LYS A 51 13.42 0.11 16.14
C LYS A 51 12.92 0.80 17.39
N ALA A 52 12.55 2.09 17.28
CA ALA A 52 12.02 2.86 18.40
C ALA A 52 10.71 2.28 18.95
N VAL A 53 9.78 1.90 18.09
CA VAL A 53 8.51 1.27 18.49
C VAL A 53 8.75 -0.07 19.20
N LEU A 54 9.67 -0.90 18.69
CA LEU A 54 9.99 -2.18 19.32
C LEU A 54 10.59 -1.96 20.71
N ALA A 55 11.52 -1.02 20.87
CA ALA A 55 12.11 -0.68 22.17
C ALA A 55 11.06 -0.18 23.18
N ASP A 56 10.12 0.66 22.73
CA ASP A 56 9.02 1.15 23.57
C ASP A 56 8.07 0.02 23.99
N LEU A 57 7.74 -0.91 23.09
CA LEU A 57 6.91 -2.07 23.41
C LEU A 57 7.60 -3.02 24.40
N GLU A 58 8.90 -3.20 24.26
CA GLU A 58 9.72 -3.99 25.18
C GLU A 58 9.75 -3.34 26.56
N ALA A 59 10.02 -2.04 26.64
CA ALA A 59 10.00 -1.26 27.89
C ALA A 59 8.64 -1.28 28.60
N ALA A 60 7.55 -1.32 27.83
CA ALA A 60 6.19 -1.45 28.33
C ALA A 60 5.80 -2.89 28.74
N GLY A 61 6.67 -3.88 28.51
CA GLY A 61 6.38 -5.30 28.76
C GLY A 61 5.31 -5.90 27.83
N LEU A 62 5.09 -5.27 26.67
CA LEU A 62 4.07 -5.68 25.70
C LEU A 62 4.64 -6.52 24.53
N LEU A 63 5.94 -6.54 24.36
CA LEU A 63 6.62 -7.35 23.35
C LEU A 63 6.82 -8.79 23.85
N ILE A 64 6.12 -9.75 23.24
CA ILE A 64 6.24 -11.17 23.62
C ILE A 64 7.43 -11.82 22.89
N GLU A 65 7.50 -11.66 21.57
CA GLU A 65 8.56 -12.22 20.75
C GLU A 65 8.67 -11.50 19.41
N THR A 66 9.83 -11.61 18.77
CA THR A 66 10.06 -11.17 17.40
C THR A 66 10.51 -12.37 16.58
N LYS A 67 9.74 -12.74 15.54
CA LYS A 67 10.05 -13.83 14.63
C LYS A 67 10.55 -13.32 13.30
N LYS A 68 11.54 -13.98 12.72
CA LYS A 68 11.94 -13.74 11.33
C LYS A 68 10.83 -14.23 10.40
N HIS A 69 10.38 -13.35 9.51
CA HIS A 69 9.38 -13.64 8.50
C HIS A 69 9.92 -13.32 7.11
N LYS A 70 9.77 -14.28 6.18
CA LYS A 70 10.15 -14.08 4.78
C LYS A 70 8.94 -13.51 4.02
N LEU A 71 9.11 -12.35 3.43
CA LEU A 71 8.10 -11.71 2.59
C LEU A 71 8.73 -11.18 1.31
N GLN A 72 7.91 -11.00 0.27
CA GLN A 72 8.32 -10.32 -0.96
C GLN A 72 8.17 -8.82 -0.75
N VAL A 73 9.27 -8.09 -0.90
CA VAL A 73 9.30 -6.64 -0.76
C VAL A 73 9.40 -6.00 -2.14
N PRO A 74 8.45 -5.15 -2.57
CA PRO A 74 8.52 -4.47 -3.84
C PRO A 74 9.71 -3.51 -3.87
N ARG A 75 10.38 -3.44 -5.03
CA ARG A 75 11.54 -2.57 -5.24
C ARG A 75 11.42 -1.85 -6.57
N GLY A 76 11.95 -0.63 -6.63
CA GLY A 76 12.03 0.14 -7.86
C GLY A 76 13.03 -0.47 -8.85
N ASP A 77 12.65 -0.63 -10.10
CA ASP A 77 13.46 -1.27 -11.14
C ASP A 77 14.82 -0.57 -11.36
N ARG A 78 14.83 0.75 -11.28
CA ARG A 78 16.04 1.55 -11.56
C ARG A 78 16.99 1.65 -10.38
N THR A 79 16.45 1.82 -9.17
CA THR A 79 17.26 2.14 -7.98
C THR A 79 17.43 0.98 -7.02
N GLY A 80 16.61 -0.07 -7.14
CA GLY A 80 16.55 -1.15 -6.17
C GLY A 80 15.98 -0.75 -4.79
N GLN A 81 15.54 0.51 -4.64
CA GLN A 81 14.96 1.01 -3.39
C GLN A 81 13.68 0.27 -3.04
N VAL A 82 13.46 0.04 -1.76
CA VAL A 82 12.22 -0.54 -1.25
C VAL A 82 11.08 0.47 -1.45
N ILE A 83 9.99 -0.02 -2.04
CA ILE A 83 8.76 0.75 -2.24
C ILE A 83 7.79 0.38 -1.13
N GLU A 84 7.31 1.38 -0.41
CA GLU A 84 6.23 1.21 0.56
C GLU A 84 4.87 1.49 -0.10
N PRO A 85 3.83 0.70 0.18
CA PRO A 85 2.48 1.05 -0.23
C PRO A 85 2.09 2.42 0.35
N TYR A 86 1.56 3.28 -0.50
CA TYR A 86 1.23 4.67 -0.15
C TYR A 86 -0.03 5.11 -0.89
N LEU A 87 -1.02 5.62 -0.15
CA LEU A 87 -2.25 6.13 -0.75
C LEU A 87 -2.01 7.52 -1.34
N THR A 88 -2.25 7.63 -2.64
CA THR A 88 -2.17 8.89 -3.37
C THR A 88 -3.28 8.99 -4.41
N TRP A 89 -3.63 10.21 -4.79
CA TRP A 89 -4.58 10.44 -5.85
C TRP A 89 -3.96 10.07 -7.20
N GLN A 90 -4.66 9.23 -7.96
CA GLN A 90 -4.26 8.81 -9.29
C GLN A 90 -5.36 9.14 -10.31
N TRP A 91 -4.97 9.48 -11.52
CA TRP A 91 -5.90 9.63 -12.63
C TRP A 91 -6.27 8.26 -13.18
N PHE A 92 -7.57 8.01 -13.27
CA PHE A 92 -8.12 6.84 -13.92
C PHE A 92 -9.13 7.25 -14.98
N VAL A 93 -9.11 6.56 -16.12
CA VAL A 93 -10.13 6.69 -17.13
C VAL A 93 -11.16 5.58 -16.94
N LYS A 94 -12.43 5.93 -16.78
CA LYS A 94 -13.52 4.94 -16.73
C LYS A 94 -13.72 4.37 -18.13
N MET A 95 -13.16 3.21 -18.39
CA MET A 95 -13.09 2.60 -19.73
C MET A 95 -14.33 1.81 -20.12
N ASP A 96 -15.25 1.48 -19.19
CA ASP A 96 -16.36 0.55 -19.42
C ASP A 96 -17.17 0.88 -20.69
N GLY A 97 -17.57 2.14 -20.85
CA GLY A 97 -18.35 2.56 -22.02
C GLY A 97 -17.56 2.57 -23.33
N LEU A 98 -16.27 2.91 -23.28
CA LEU A 98 -15.37 2.90 -24.44
C LEU A 98 -15.03 1.47 -24.86
N ALA A 99 -14.76 0.61 -23.90
CA ALA A 99 -14.44 -0.80 -24.13
C ALA A 99 -15.64 -1.56 -24.74
N ALA A 100 -16.86 -1.34 -24.21
CA ALA A 100 -18.06 -1.97 -24.75
C ALA A 100 -18.27 -1.67 -26.25
N ARG A 101 -18.06 -0.42 -26.66
CA ARG A 101 -18.16 -0.06 -28.08
C ARG A 101 -17.04 -0.66 -28.94
N GLY A 102 -15.84 -0.78 -28.39
CA GLY A 102 -14.71 -1.46 -29.05
C GLY A 102 -15.00 -2.94 -29.28
N LEU A 103 -15.51 -3.62 -28.25
CA LEU A 103 -15.92 -5.03 -28.32
C LEU A 103 -17.02 -5.24 -29.37
N GLU A 104 -18.05 -4.41 -29.38
CA GLU A 104 -19.14 -4.47 -30.36
C GLU A 104 -18.62 -4.41 -31.81
N LEU A 105 -17.62 -3.58 -32.09
CA LEU A 105 -17.03 -3.46 -33.42
C LEU A 105 -16.33 -4.75 -33.86
N VAL A 106 -15.65 -5.43 -32.95
CA VAL A 106 -14.98 -6.71 -33.22
C VAL A 106 -15.99 -7.85 -33.34
N GLU A 107 -16.91 -7.97 -32.37
CA GLU A 107 -17.92 -9.03 -32.35
C GLU A 107 -18.88 -8.95 -33.53
N SER A 108 -19.21 -7.73 -34.01
CA SER A 108 -20.03 -7.54 -35.21
C SER A 108 -19.27 -7.75 -36.52
N GLY A 109 -17.96 -8.05 -36.45
CA GLY A 109 -17.11 -8.27 -37.64
C GLY A 109 -16.76 -7.00 -38.43
N LYS A 110 -17.10 -5.79 -37.91
CA LYS A 110 -16.73 -4.50 -38.52
C LYS A 110 -15.23 -4.25 -38.45
N VAL A 111 -14.58 -4.78 -37.44
CA VAL A 111 -13.12 -4.77 -37.27
C VAL A 111 -12.65 -6.21 -37.14
N ARG A 112 -11.61 -6.59 -37.85
CA ARG A 112 -11.00 -7.91 -37.79
C ARG A 112 -9.52 -7.81 -37.48
N PHE A 113 -9.02 -8.74 -36.69
CA PHE A 113 -7.59 -8.93 -36.50
C PHE A 113 -7.03 -9.86 -37.59
N VAL A 114 -5.82 -9.55 -38.05
CA VAL A 114 -5.10 -10.36 -39.06
C VAL A 114 -3.69 -10.60 -38.52
N PRO A 115 -3.21 -11.87 -38.48
CA PRO A 115 -3.97 -13.12 -38.76
C PRO A 115 -5.05 -13.39 -37.69
N GLU A 116 -6.00 -14.25 -38.04
CA GLU A 116 -7.09 -14.70 -37.16
C GLU A 116 -6.56 -15.60 -36.04
#